data_3c239aac936a50c1b2f86ef7bb16f4ea
#
_entry.id   3c239aac936a50c1b2f86ef7bb16f4ea
#
_cell.length_a   1.000
_cell.length_b   1.000
_cell.length_c   1.000
_cell.angle_alpha   90.00
_cell.angle_beta   90.00
_cell.angle_gamma   90.00
#
_symmetry.space_group_name_H-M   'P 1'
#
loop_
_entity.id
_entity.type
_entity.pdbx_description
1 polymer ?
#
loop_
_entity_poly.entity_id
_entity_poly.type
_entity_poly.pdbx_seq_one_letter_code
_entity_poly.pdbx_strand_id
1 'polypeptide(L)'
;MDEAAVQKNYERIGKVVSMTPFMRHLGMELVEADEGYARLKLRFQKENTTLGDALHGGALASLIDTTGAMAAWTTAEIATPRYFGSTVGVNVNYLSGAIGEDVFAEGRVLKRGKEIICSDVRVFNPAGKLLAQGTVVYRIIEREQGS
;
A
#
# COMPACT_ATOMS: atom_id res chain seq x y z
N MET A 1 -17.92 -0.02 9.41
CA MET A 1 -17.79 1.40 9.04
C MET A 1 -18.91 1.73 8.07
N ASP A 2 -19.57 2.87 8.20
CA ASP A 2 -20.66 3.24 7.29
C ASP A 2 -20.13 3.71 5.91
N GLU A 3 -21.01 3.79 4.92
CA GLU A 3 -20.65 4.16 3.55
C GLU A 3 -19.96 5.53 3.46
N ALA A 4 -20.37 6.49 4.27
CA ALA A 4 -19.78 7.83 4.27
C ALA A 4 -18.34 7.80 4.78
N ALA A 5 -18.05 7.01 5.82
CA ALA A 5 -16.70 6.83 6.35
C ALA A 5 -15.79 6.08 5.38
N VAL A 6 -16.31 5.06 4.69
CA VAL A 6 -15.60 4.33 3.63
C VAL A 6 -15.24 5.28 2.49
N GLN A 7 -16.19 6.06 2.02
CA GLN A 7 -15.97 7.02 0.93
C GLN A 7 -14.93 8.09 1.32
N LYS A 8 -14.99 8.59 2.54
CA LYS A 8 -14.02 9.55 3.06
C LYS A 8 -12.60 8.98 3.10
N ASN A 9 -12.46 7.74 3.56
CA ASN A 9 -11.18 7.04 3.56
C ASN A 9 -10.66 6.86 2.12
N TYR A 10 -11.52 6.41 1.22
CA TYR A 10 -11.15 6.22 -0.18
C TYR A 10 -10.60 7.51 -0.80
N GLU A 11 -11.31 8.63 -0.64
CA GLU A 11 -10.90 9.93 -1.19
C GLU A 11 -9.56 10.38 -0.60
N ARG A 12 -9.40 10.24 0.70
CA ARG A 12 -8.21 10.67 1.42
C ARG A 12 -6.97 9.85 1.02
N ILE A 13 -7.08 8.53 1.02
CA ILE A 13 -5.99 7.64 0.63
C ILE A 13 -5.69 7.76 -0.87
N GLY A 14 -6.72 7.87 -1.69
CA GLY A 14 -6.57 8.08 -3.13
C GLY A 14 -5.79 9.35 -3.46
N LYS A 15 -6.00 10.40 -2.70
CA LYS A 15 -5.28 11.66 -2.84
C LYS A 15 -3.79 11.49 -2.50
N VAL A 16 -3.49 10.79 -1.42
CA VAL A 16 -2.09 10.48 -1.05
C VAL A 16 -1.40 9.68 -2.16
N VAL A 17 -2.04 8.63 -2.65
CA VAL A 17 -1.48 7.78 -3.73
C VAL A 17 -1.24 8.59 -4.99
N SER A 18 -2.21 9.42 -5.40
CA SER A 18 -2.09 10.21 -6.63
C SER A 18 -1.11 11.37 -6.55
N MET A 19 -0.82 11.88 -5.35
CA MET A 19 0.06 13.05 -5.16
C MET A 19 1.48 12.69 -4.73
N THR A 20 1.73 11.49 -4.24
CA THR A 20 3.07 11.08 -3.84
C THR A 20 3.92 10.80 -5.09
N PRO A 21 5.04 11.52 -5.29
CA PRO A 21 5.83 11.42 -6.52
C PRO A 21 6.28 10.00 -6.86
N PHE A 22 6.76 9.25 -5.88
CA PHE A 22 7.24 7.88 -6.10
C PHE A 22 6.12 6.92 -6.52
N MET A 23 4.96 7.03 -5.89
CA MET A 23 3.79 6.21 -6.25
C MET A 23 3.31 6.52 -7.67
N ARG A 24 3.30 7.79 -8.04
CA ARG A 24 2.96 8.23 -9.40
C ARG A 24 3.96 7.70 -10.43
N HIS A 25 5.25 7.80 -10.11
CA HIS A 25 6.33 7.33 -10.98
C HIS A 25 6.19 5.84 -11.28
N LEU A 26 5.90 5.03 -10.28
CA LEU A 26 5.71 3.60 -10.46
C LEU A 26 4.37 3.23 -11.09
N GLY A 27 3.41 4.15 -11.15
CA GLY A 27 2.10 3.90 -11.73
C GLY A 27 1.14 3.19 -10.78
N MET A 28 1.19 3.54 -9.51
CA MET A 28 0.26 3.02 -8.49
C MET A 28 -1.07 3.77 -8.52
N GLU A 29 -2.15 3.03 -8.36
CA GLU A 29 -3.51 3.58 -8.28
C GLU A 29 -4.26 2.92 -7.13
N LEU A 30 -5.04 3.72 -6.38
CA LEU A 30 -5.93 3.17 -5.38
C LEU A 30 -7.16 2.56 -6.05
N VAL A 31 -7.48 1.31 -5.70
CA VAL A 31 -8.67 0.60 -6.20
C VAL A 31 -9.77 0.62 -5.15
N GLU A 32 -9.42 0.36 -3.87
CA GLU A 32 -10.38 0.22 -2.79
C GLU A 32 -9.71 0.58 -1.46
N ALA A 33 -10.47 1.15 -0.54
CA ALA A 33 -10.01 1.41 0.82
C ALA A 33 -11.19 1.32 1.79
N ASP A 34 -10.93 0.70 2.94
CA ASP A 34 -11.86 0.57 4.05
C ASP A 34 -11.04 0.60 5.34
N GLU A 35 -11.68 0.56 6.50
CA GLU A 35 -10.94 0.53 7.76
C GLU A 35 -10.10 -0.74 7.88
N GLY A 36 -8.79 -0.58 8.00
CA GLY A 36 -7.84 -1.69 8.09
C GLY A 36 -7.59 -2.41 6.76
N TYR A 37 -8.02 -1.83 5.64
CA TYR A 37 -7.89 -2.47 4.33
C TYR A 37 -7.60 -1.44 3.24
N ALA A 38 -6.69 -1.80 2.34
CA ALA A 38 -6.45 -1.05 1.11
C ALA A 38 -6.09 -1.99 -0.03
N ARG A 39 -6.58 -1.68 -1.23
CA ARG A 39 -6.21 -2.39 -2.45
C ARG A 39 -5.67 -1.39 -3.45
N LEU A 40 -4.45 -1.65 -3.92
CA LEU A 40 -3.77 -0.83 -4.92
C LEU A 40 -3.50 -1.66 -6.17
N LYS A 41 -3.44 -0.95 -7.29
CA LYS A 41 -3.04 -1.50 -8.58
C LYS A 41 -1.69 -0.91 -8.96
N LEU A 42 -0.78 -1.73 -9.45
CA LEU A 42 0.45 -1.29 -10.10
C LEU A 42 0.29 -1.55 -11.60
N ARG A 43 0.22 -0.47 -12.39
CA ARG A 43 0.16 -0.60 -13.84
C ARG A 43 1.46 -1.18 -14.37
N PHE A 44 1.35 -2.07 -15.35
CA PHE A 44 2.51 -2.54 -16.08
C PHE A 44 3.14 -1.37 -16.85
N GLN A 45 4.43 -1.17 -16.61
CA GLN A 45 5.27 -0.22 -17.33
C GLN A 45 6.60 -0.89 -17.58
N LYS A 46 7.15 -0.72 -18.79
CA LYS A 46 8.43 -1.31 -19.13
C LYS A 46 9.55 -0.85 -18.18
N GLU A 47 9.47 0.38 -17.69
CA GLU A 47 10.41 0.98 -16.75
C GLU A 47 10.43 0.28 -15.38
N ASN A 48 9.41 -0.50 -15.08
CA ASN A 48 9.29 -1.27 -13.84
C ASN A 48 9.68 -2.75 -14.01
N THR A 49 10.24 -3.10 -15.15
CA THR A 49 10.62 -4.48 -15.47
C THR A 49 12.10 -4.77 -15.23
N THR A 50 12.42 -6.07 -15.24
CA THR A 50 13.79 -6.58 -15.30
C THR A 50 14.27 -6.59 -16.77
N LEU A 51 15.23 -7.47 -17.12
CA LEU A 51 15.64 -7.68 -18.49
C LEU A 51 14.60 -8.52 -19.26
N GLY A 52 13.44 -8.02 -19.47
CA GLY A 52 12.33 -8.70 -20.12
C GLY A 52 11.00 -8.12 -19.67
N ASP A 53 9.95 -8.92 -19.71
CA ASP A 53 8.60 -8.48 -19.37
C ASP A 53 8.17 -8.77 -17.93
N ALA A 54 9.08 -9.27 -17.10
CA ALA A 54 8.78 -9.51 -15.69
C ALA A 54 8.91 -8.22 -14.89
N LEU A 55 7.93 -7.92 -14.06
CA LEU A 55 8.02 -6.80 -13.12
C LEU A 55 9.20 -7.01 -12.17
N HIS A 56 9.98 -5.98 -11.97
CA HIS A 56 11.13 -6.01 -11.07
C HIS A 56 10.67 -6.27 -9.63
N GLY A 57 11.39 -7.13 -8.90
CA GLY A 57 11.08 -7.42 -7.50
C GLY A 57 11.01 -6.17 -6.63
N GLY A 58 11.87 -5.18 -6.90
CA GLY A 58 11.83 -3.88 -6.22
C GLY A 58 10.54 -3.10 -6.45
N ALA A 59 9.92 -3.22 -7.64
CA ALA A 59 8.63 -2.61 -7.92
C ALA A 59 7.52 -3.31 -7.10
N LEU A 60 7.54 -4.63 -7.02
CA LEU A 60 6.60 -5.39 -6.20
C LEU A 60 6.79 -5.10 -4.70
N ALA A 61 8.04 -4.99 -4.24
CA ALA A 61 8.34 -4.63 -2.86
C ALA A 61 7.83 -3.23 -2.52
N SER A 62 7.98 -2.28 -3.44
CA SER A 62 7.44 -0.92 -3.28
C SER A 62 5.92 -0.92 -3.21
N LEU A 63 5.26 -1.74 -4.02
CA LEU A 63 3.81 -1.89 -3.98
C LEU A 63 3.35 -2.49 -2.65
N ILE A 64 4.05 -3.50 -2.14
CA ILE A 64 3.75 -4.13 -0.85
C ILE A 64 3.91 -3.13 0.28
N ASP A 65 5.03 -2.42 0.34
CA ASP A 65 5.30 -1.39 1.34
C ASP A 65 4.19 -0.32 1.33
N THR A 66 3.91 0.22 0.16
CA THR A 66 2.89 1.27 -0.01
C THR A 66 1.50 0.78 0.38
N THR A 67 1.12 -0.42 -0.05
CA THR A 67 -0.22 -0.97 0.25
C THR A 67 -0.40 -1.21 1.74
N GLY A 68 0.63 -1.75 2.40
CA GLY A 68 0.61 -1.92 3.86
C GLY A 68 0.53 -0.59 4.61
N ALA A 69 1.28 0.41 4.14
CA ALA A 69 1.22 1.76 4.70
C ALA A 69 -0.17 2.39 4.51
N MET A 70 -0.78 2.26 3.34
CA MET A 70 -2.12 2.80 3.08
C MET A 70 -3.18 2.10 3.93
N ALA A 71 -3.10 0.77 4.08
CA ALA A 71 -3.98 0.04 4.99
C ALA A 71 -3.85 0.55 6.43
N ALA A 72 -2.62 0.79 6.89
CA ALA A 72 -2.37 1.37 8.22
C ALA A 72 -3.00 2.76 8.35
N TRP A 73 -2.85 3.61 7.35
CA TRP A 73 -3.41 4.96 7.37
C TRP A 73 -4.94 4.99 7.36
N THR A 74 -5.62 3.96 6.88
CA THR A 74 -7.10 3.90 6.98
C THR A 74 -7.59 3.80 8.42
N THR A 75 -6.72 3.43 9.36
CA THR A 75 -7.05 3.30 10.79
C THR A 75 -6.79 4.58 11.58
N ALA A 76 -6.32 5.65 10.95
CA ALA A 76 -5.97 6.91 11.59
C ALA A 76 -6.65 8.08 10.89
N GLU A 77 -6.91 9.17 11.62
CA GLU A 77 -7.37 10.41 11.02
C GLU A 77 -6.18 11.20 10.47
N ILE A 78 -6.00 11.17 9.16
CA ILE A 78 -4.91 11.91 8.50
C ILE A 78 -5.27 13.40 8.27
N ALA A 79 -6.45 13.82 8.67
CA ALA A 79 -6.96 15.15 8.31
C ALA A 79 -6.19 16.32 8.96
N THR A 80 -5.17 16.04 9.76
CA THR A 80 -4.37 17.07 10.40
C THR A 80 -2.89 16.79 10.19
N PRO A 81 -2.03 17.83 10.01
CA PRO A 81 -0.59 17.64 9.92
C PRO A 81 0.06 17.17 11.23
N ARG A 82 -0.76 16.76 12.20
CA ARG A 82 -0.34 16.22 13.49
C ARG A 82 0.22 14.81 13.41
N TYR A 83 -0.23 14.03 12.42
CA TYR A 83 0.18 12.65 12.27
C TYR A 83 1.35 12.52 11.31
N PHE A 84 2.30 11.70 11.69
CA PHE A 84 3.46 11.36 10.88
C PHE A 84 3.61 9.85 10.88
N GLY A 85 3.84 9.29 9.69
CA GLY A 85 4.00 7.85 9.55
C GLY A 85 5.26 7.48 8.81
N SER A 86 5.80 6.32 9.15
CA SER A 86 6.96 5.74 8.47
C SER A 86 6.94 4.23 8.55
N THR A 87 7.48 3.59 7.51
CA THR A 87 7.70 2.14 7.52
C THR A 87 8.83 1.81 8.47
N VAL A 88 8.60 0.85 9.37
CA VAL A 88 9.62 0.31 10.28
C VAL A 88 10.33 -0.87 9.64
N GLY A 89 9.58 -1.74 8.97
CA GLY A 89 10.15 -2.90 8.31
C GLY A 89 9.22 -3.49 7.27
N VAL A 90 9.80 -4.12 6.28
CA VAL A 90 9.08 -4.84 5.23
C VAL A 90 9.77 -6.17 5.01
N ASN A 91 9.00 -7.24 5.01
CA ASN A 91 9.44 -8.56 4.59
C ASN A 91 8.65 -8.94 3.35
N VAL A 92 9.32 -9.41 2.30
CA VAL A 92 8.68 -9.79 1.04
C VAL A 92 9.09 -11.20 0.65
N ASN A 93 8.09 -12.01 0.31
CA ASN A 93 8.27 -13.34 -0.27
C ASN A 93 7.76 -13.32 -1.70
N TYR A 94 8.67 -13.58 -2.66
CA TYR A 94 8.34 -13.66 -4.08
C TYR A 94 8.01 -15.11 -4.41
N LEU A 95 6.81 -15.37 -4.91
CA LEU A 95 6.30 -16.71 -5.13
C LEU A 95 6.22 -17.07 -6.61
N SER A 96 5.90 -16.08 -7.46
CA SER A 96 5.76 -16.28 -8.91
C SER A 96 6.02 -14.96 -9.64
N GLY A 97 6.46 -15.03 -10.88
CA GLY A 97 6.72 -13.85 -11.69
C GLY A 97 5.44 -13.16 -12.15
N ALA A 98 5.49 -11.83 -12.21
CA ALA A 98 4.45 -11.00 -12.79
C ALA A 98 4.90 -10.63 -14.22
N ILE A 99 4.30 -11.22 -15.23
CA ILE A 99 4.78 -11.13 -16.63
C ILE A 99 3.79 -10.31 -17.47
N GLY A 100 4.24 -9.12 -17.91
CA GLY A 100 3.52 -8.32 -18.91
C GLY A 100 2.12 -7.88 -18.49
N GLU A 101 1.81 -7.87 -17.19
CA GLU A 101 0.47 -7.60 -16.67
C GLU A 101 0.49 -6.59 -15.53
N ASP A 102 -0.63 -5.88 -15.38
CA ASP A 102 -0.90 -5.14 -14.16
C ASP A 102 -1.01 -6.11 -12.99
N VAL A 103 -0.67 -5.66 -11.78
CA VAL A 103 -0.83 -6.46 -10.57
C VAL A 103 -1.62 -5.69 -9.52
N PHE A 104 -2.24 -6.42 -8.60
CA PHE A 104 -3.07 -5.87 -7.54
C PHE A 104 -2.54 -6.31 -6.19
N ALA A 105 -2.41 -5.38 -5.26
CA ALA A 105 -2.01 -5.69 -3.89
C ALA A 105 -3.16 -5.42 -2.94
N GLU A 106 -3.41 -6.36 -2.04
CA GLU A 106 -4.40 -6.23 -0.97
C GLU A 106 -3.68 -6.21 0.37
N GLY A 107 -3.84 -5.13 1.12
CA GLY A 107 -3.29 -4.96 2.45
C GLY A 107 -4.37 -5.02 3.52
N ARG A 108 -4.13 -5.84 4.55
CA ARG A 108 -5.03 -5.97 5.70
C ARG A 108 -4.25 -5.76 6.98
N VAL A 109 -4.75 -4.88 7.83
CA VAL A 109 -4.18 -4.69 9.16
C VAL A 109 -4.46 -5.92 10.00
N LEU A 110 -3.40 -6.54 10.51
CA LEU A 110 -3.47 -7.68 11.43
C LEU A 110 -3.59 -7.22 12.87
N LYS A 111 -2.85 -6.16 13.21
CA LYS A 111 -2.86 -5.60 14.56
C LYS A 111 -2.63 -4.10 14.48
N ARG A 112 -3.51 -3.35 15.12
CA ARG A 112 -3.41 -1.92 15.32
C ARG A 112 -3.01 -1.63 16.75
N GLY A 113 -1.69 -1.48 17.00
CA GLY A 113 -1.18 -1.03 18.29
C GLY A 113 -1.34 0.49 18.47
N LYS A 114 -0.84 1.03 19.56
CA LYS A 114 -0.90 2.47 19.82
C LYS A 114 -0.18 3.27 18.74
N GLU A 115 1.01 2.84 18.36
CA GLU A 115 1.82 3.48 17.31
C GLU A 115 2.20 2.51 16.20
N ILE A 116 2.39 1.23 16.53
CA ILE A 116 2.86 0.21 15.60
C ILE A 116 1.67 -0.54 15.02
N ILE A 117 1.65 -0.63 13.68
CA ILE A 117 0.59 -1.27 12.92
C ILE A 117 1.24 -2.34 12.05
N CYS A 118 0.77 -3.57 12.18
CA CYS A 118 1.26 -4.69 11.40
C CYS A 118 0.22 -5.07 10.35
N SER A 119 0.63 -5.14 9.08
CA SER A 119 -0.26 -5.48 7.97
C SER A 119 0.28 -6.66 7.17
N ASP A 120 -0.63 -7.52 6.70
CA ASP A 120 -0.35 -8.55 5.70
C ASP A 120 -0.71 -7.99 4.32
N VAL A 121 0.18 -8.16 3.35
CA VAL A 121 -0.06 -7.70 1.98
C VAL A 121 0.15 -8.85 1.02
N ARG A 122 -0.82 -9.06 0.13
CA ARG A 122 -0.75 -10.09 -0.91
C ARG A 122 -0.89 -9.46 -2.28
N VAL A 123 -0.08 -9.92 -3.21
CA VAL A 123 -0.06 -9.41 -4.58
C VAL A 123 -0.54 -10.50 -5.53
N PHE A 124 -1.50 -10.12 -6.39
CA PHE A 124 -2.16 -11.02 -7.33
C PHE A 124 -2.03 -10.50 -8.76
N ASN A 125 -2.01 -11.42 -9.73
CA ASN A 125 -2.22 -11.05 -11.13
C ASN A 125 -3.73 -10.88 -11.40
N PRO A 126 -4.13 -10.39 -12.60
CA PRO A 126 -5.56 -10.22 -12.92
C PRO A 126 -6.38 -11.51 -12.85
N ALA A 127 -5.74 -12.67 -13.07
CA ALA A 127 -6.41 -13.97 -12.96
C ALA A 127 -6.55 -14.47 -11.50
N GLY A 128 -6.04 -13.72 -10.52
CA GLY A 128 -6.15 -14.07 -9.11
C GLY A 128 -5.04 -14.98 -8.59
N LYS A 129 -3.97 -15.20 -9.36
CA LYS A 129 -2.82 -15.97 -8.91
C LYS A 129 -2.00 -15.16 -7.92
N LEU A 130 -1.65 -15.74 -6.77
CA LEU A 130 -0.78 -15.12 -5.78
C LEU A 130 0.65 -15.08 -6.29
N LEU A 131 1.20 -13.87 -6.42
CA LEU A 131 2.55 -13.63 -6.96
C LEU A 131 3.57 -13.32 -5.87
N ALA A 132 3.14 -12.66 -4.82
CA ALA A 132 4.00 -12.26 -3.71
C ALA A 132 3.17 -12.04 -2.45
N GLN A 133 3.83 -12.10 -1.31
CA GLN A 133 3.23 -11.82 -0.01
C GLN A 133 4.26 -11.07 0.83
N GLY A 134 3.82 -10.13 1.64
CA GLY A 134 4.71 -9.43 2.54
C GLY A 134 4.03 -9.03 3.84
N THR A 135 4.86 -8.76 4.83
CA THR A 135 4.45 -8.18 6.09
C THR A 135 5.05 -6.79 6.18
N VAL A 136 4.20 -5.81 6.46
CA VAL A 136 4.61 -4.41 6.62
C VAL A 136 4.38 -4.00 8.05
N VAL A 137 5.44 -3.53 8.70
CA VAL A 137 5.36 -2.91 10.02
C VAL A 137 5.49 -1.42 9.83
N TYR A 138 4.46 -0.70 10.23
CA TYR A 138 4.33 0.73 10.03
C TYR A 138 4.13 1.43 11.37
N ARG A 139 4.64 2.63 11.48
CA ARG A 139 4.48 3.44 12.70
C ARG A 139 3.76 4.73 12.37
N ILE A 140 2.71 5.03 13.10
CA ILE A 140 2.00 6.31 13.02
C ILE A 140 2.08 6.96 14.40
N ILE A 141 2.60 8.18 14.45
CA ILE A 141 2.70 8.97 15.68
C ILE A 141 1.97 10.28 15.50
N GLU A 142 1.44 10.78 16.60
CA GLU A 142 0.90 12.12 16.70
C GLU A 142 2.00 13.06 17.17
N ARG A 143 2.27 14.12 16.42
CA ARG A 143 3.22 15.15 16.85
C ARG A 143 2.53 16.14 17.77
N GLU A 144 3.22 16.55 18.84
CA GLU A 144 2.75 17.64 19.68
C GLU A 144 2.79 18.95 18.90
N GLN A 145 1.82 19.84 19.18
CA GLN A 145 1.81 21.18 18.60
C GLN A 145 3.04 21.96 19.08
N GLY A 146 3.84 22.45 18.14
CA GLY A 146 5.03 23.27 18.41
C GLY A 146 6.36 22.52 18.42
N SER A 147 6.40 21.23 18.05
CA SER A 147 7.64 20.48 17.85
C SER A 147 8.03 20.39 16.36
#